data_8153385db5c18f3d9ceb71985ab25e25
#
_entry.id   8153385db5c18f3d9ceb71985ab25e25
#
_cell.length_a   1.000
_cell.length_b   1.000
_cell.length_c   1.000
_cell.angle_alpha   90.00
_cell.angle_beta   90.00
_cell.angle_gamma   90.00
#
_symmetry.space_group_name_H-M   'P 1'
#
loop_
_entity.id
_entity.type
_entity.pdbx_description
1 polymer ?
#
loop_
_entity_poly.entity_id
_entity_poly.type
_entity_poly.pdbx_seq_one_letter_code
_entity_poly.pdbx_strand_id
1 'polypeptide(L)'
;MHAELAEQGVRVGPKRVGRLMRAARLQGVSRRKVIYTTVRDANANPAPDLVQRCFAAEAPDQLWVADITYVPTWTGFLYLAVVIDAFSRRVVGWAMQNHLRSELVLQALEMAYAQRRPGEVIHHSDQGTQYTSIAFGTRCREMGVRPSMGSVGDCFDNAMAESFFATLECELIDRRRFKSQAEAEIAVFDFIEGWYNPQRRHSSLGYLSPMKYEQRHATLS
;
A
#
# COMPACT_ATOMS: atom_id res chain seq x y z
N MET A 1 3.94 10.25 -17.66
CA MET A 1 4.32 10.54 -19.06
C MET A 1 5.39 11.62 -19.18
N HIS A 2 5.14 12.89 -18.82
CA HIS A 2 6.18 13.95 -19.02
C HIS A 2 7.49 13.65 -18.28
N ALA A 3 7.45 13.29 -16.99
CA ALA A 3 8.62 12.92 -16.21
C ALA A 3 9.36 11.69 -16.77
N GLU A 4 8.61 10.72 -17.31
CA GLU A 4 9.17 9.53 -17.98
C GLU A 4 9.96 9.90 -19.23
N LEU A 5 9.39 10.74 -20.08
CA LEU A 5 10.06 11.23 -21.28
C LEU A 5 11.34 12.01 -20.94
N ALA A 6 11.29 12.83 -19.89
CA ALA A 6 12.47 13.59 -19.45
C ALA A 6 13.61 12.66 -18.97
N GLU A 7 13.30 11.58 -18.25
CA GLU A 7 14.32 10.59 -17.81
C GLU A 7 14.92 9.83 -19.01
N GLN A 8 14.11 9.57 -20.06
CA GLN A 8 14.58 8.97 -21.32
C GLN A 8 15.33 9.97 -22.20
N GLY A 9 15.61 11.19 -21.71
CA GLY A 9 16.31 12.23 -22.47
C GLY A 9 15.46 13.00 -23.48
N VAL A 10 14.16 12.73 -23.56
CA VAL A 10 13.25 13.41 -24.48
C VAL A 10 12.81 14.75 -23.89
N ARG A 11 13.40 15.84 -24.38
CA ARG A 11 13.08 17.21 -23.95
C ARG A 11 11.82 17.72 -24.65
N VAL A 12 10.69 17.66 -23.96
CA VAL A 12 9.38 18.10 -24.48
C VAL A 12 8.57 18.77 -23.35
N GLY A 13 7.91 19.87 -23.67
CA GLY A 13 7.10 20.59 -22.65
C GLY A 13 5.79 19.86 -22.31
N PRO A 14 5.24 20.03 -21.08
CA PRO A 14 4.04 19.33 -20.62
C PRO A 14 2.80 19.62 -21.48
N LYS A 15 2.64 20.83 -22.00
CA LYS A 15 1.55 21.19 -22.92
C LYS A 15 1.59 20.40 -24.24
N ARG A 16 2.80 20.15 -24.79
CA ARG A 16 2.97 19.34 -25.99
C ARG A 16 2.66 17.87 -25.72
N VAL A 17 3.11 17.33 -24.57
CA VAL A 17 2.79 15.96 -24.14
C VAL A 17 1.28 15.80 -24.03
N GLY A 18 0.57 16.70 -23.33
CA GLY A 18 -0.89 16.64 -23.18
C GLY A 18 -1.63 16.71 -24.51
N ARG A 19 -1.13 17.51 -25.49
CA ARG A 19 -1.72 17.59 -26.84
C ARG A 19 -1.53 16.27 -27.60
N LEU A 20 -0.33 15.69 -27.55
CA LEU A 20 -0.04 14.42 -28.21
C LEU A 20 -0.80 13.25 -27.59
N MET A 21 -0.93 13.21 -26.27
CA MET A 21 -1.76 12.20 -25.60
C MET A 21 -3.21 12.27 -26.05
N ARG A 22 -3.80 13.49 -26.12
CA ARG A 22 -5.17 13.67 -26.64
C ARG A 22 -5.31 13.21 -28.09
N ALA A 23 -4.35 13.55 -28.97
CA ALA A 23 -4.33 13.11 -30.36
C ALA A 23 -4.24 11.58 -30.48
N ALA A 24 -3.46 10.95 -29.61
CA ALA A 24 -3.33 9.49 -29.53
C ALA A 24 -4.47 8.80 -28.73
N ARG A 25 -5.49 9.55 -28.28
CA ARG A 25 -6.59 9.07 -27.43
C ARG A 25 -6.12 8.42 -26.12
N LEU A 26 -4.97 8.84 -25.61
CA LEU A 26 -4.43 8.42 -24.33
C LEU A 26 -4.99 9.31 -23.21
N GLN A 27 -5.66 8.71 -22.25
CA GLN A 27 -6.21 9.39 -21.07
C GLN A 27 -5.65 8.79 -19.79
N GLY A 28 -5.46 9.63 -18.77
CA GLY A 28 -5.20 9.15 -17.43
C GLY A 28 -6.43 8.45 -16.86
N VAL A 29 -6.22 7.42 -16.06
CA VAL A 29 -7.31 6.71 -15.37
C VAL A 29 -7.75 7.52 -14.17
N SER A 30 -9.07 7.74 -14.02
CA SER A 30 -9.65 8.39 -12.85
C SER A 30 -9.87 7.36 -11.74
N ARG A 31 -9.45 7.69 -10.52
CA ARG A 31 -9.69 6.86 -9.34
C ARG A 31 -11.17 6.81 -9.00
N ARG A 32 -11.71 5.60 -8.77
CA ARG A 32 -13.06 5.41 -8.25
C ARG A 32 -13.06 5.52 -6.73
N LYS A 33 -14.24 5.77 -6.13
CA LYS A 33 -14.40 5.74 -4.67
C LYS A 33 -14.25 4.31 -4.14
N VAL A 34 -13.48 4.16 -3.08
CA VAL A 34 -13.23 2.88 -2.38
C VAL A 34 -14.51 2.40 -1.66
N ILE A 35 -14.73 1.11 -1.64
CA ILE A 35 -15.81 0.45 -0.87
C ILE A 35 -15.22 0.02 0.49
N TYR A 36 -15.87 0.41 1.59
CA TYR A 36 -15.46 0.02 2.95
C TYR A 36 -15.76 -1.46 3.22
N THR A 37 -14.76 -2.19 3.71
CA THR A 37 -14.84 -3.63 4.02
C THR A 37 -14.67 -3.96 5.50
N THR A 38 -14.51 -2.95 6.36
CA THR A 38 -14.14 -3.13 7.77
C THR A 38 -15.35 -3.46 8.64
N VAL A 39 -15.32 -4.62 9.29
CA VAL A 39 -16.24 -5.00 10.37
C VAL A 39 -15.52 -4.82 11.69
N ARG A 40 -16.16 -4.16 12.66
CA ARG A 40 -15.61 -3.90 13.98
C ARG A 40 -16.06 -4.94 15.01
N ASP A 41 -15.18 -5.19 15.98
CA ASP A 41 -15.55 -5.80 17.26
C ASP A 41 -15.80 -4.70 18.30
N ALA A 42 -17.03 -4.56 18.75
CA ALA A 42 -17.44 -3.56 19.74
C ALA A 42 -16.80 -3.78 21.14
N ASN A 43 -16.28 -4.97 21.41
CA ASN A 43 -15.65 -5.36 22.67
C ASN A 43 -14.12 -5.34 22.63
N ALA A 44 -13.52 -5.05 21.47
CA ALA A 44 -12.07 -4.98 21.37
C ALA A 44 -11.54 -3.69 22.02
N ASN A 45 -10.39 -3.79 22.68
CA ASN A 45 -9.65 -2.63 23.20
C ASN A 45 -8.59 -2.22 22.16
N PRO A 46 -8.86 -1.22 21.28
CA PRO A 46 -7.93 -0.84 20.22
C PRO A 46 -6.66 -0.24 20.79
N ALA A 47 -5.56 -0.37 20.06
CA ALA A 47 -4.32 0.31 20.38
C ALA A 47 -4.51 1.84 20.30
N PRO A 48 -3.75 2.64 21.09
CA PRO A 48 -3.84 4.09 21.05
C PRO A 48 -3.40 4.62 19.68
N ASP A 49 -3.98 5.75 19.25
CA ASP A 49 -3.50 6.46 18.07
C ASP A 49 -2.17 7.17 18.39
N LEU A 50 -1.08 6.63 17.83
CA LEU A 50 0.27 7.19 17.96
C LEU A 50 0.63 8.14 16.82
N VAL A 51 -0.18 8.16 15.76
CA VAL A 51 0.10 8.91 14.52
C VAL A 51 -0.55 10.29 14.53
N GLN A 52 -1.74 10.41 15.13
CA GLN A 52 -2.47 11.68 15.28
C GLN A 52 -2.57 12.45 13.95
N ARG A 53 -2.90 11.76 12.86
CA ARG A 53 -2.96 12.29 11.48
C ARG A 53 -1.64 12.77 10.89
N CYS A 54 -0.51 12.59 11.57
CA CYS A 54 0.81 12.92 11.06
C CYS A 54 1.43 11.71 10.35
N PHE A 55 1.06 11.48 9.09
CA PHE A 55 1.58 10.37 8.27
C PHE A 55 2.92 10.72 7.58
N ALA A 56 3.66 11.67 8.10
CA ALA A 56 5.00 12.00 7.63
C ALA A 56 6.03 11.19 8.42
N ALA A 57 6.96 10.56 7.71
CA ALA A 57 8.14 9.90 8.28
C ALA A 57 9.40 10.54 7.67
N GLU A 58 10.44 10.74 8.48
CA GLU A 58 11.69 11.36 8.03
C GLU A 58 12.69 10.33 7.52
N ALA A 59 12.50 9.07 7.87
CA ALA A 59 13.33 7.95 7.45
C ALA A 59 12.48 6.69 7.21
N PRO A 60 13.00 5.71 6.47
CA PRO A 60 12.36 4.40 6.33
C PRO A 60 12.12 3.74 7.67
N ASP A 61 11.08 2.93 7.74
CA ASP A 61 10.77 2.05 8.88
C ASP A 61 10.46 2.77 10.21
N GLN A 62 10.07 4.05 10.16
CA GLN A 62 9.52 4.77 11.32
C GLN A 62 8.01 4.55 11.47
N LEU A 63 7.30 4.53 10.35
CA LEU A 63 5.85 4.38 10.29
C LEU A 63 5.46 3.49 9.11
N TRP A 64 4.77 2.41 9.42
CA TRP A 64 4.10 1.55 8.46
C TRP A 64 2.60 1.75 8.53
N VAL A 65 1.96 1.88 7.37
CA VAL A 65 0.50 1.98 7.24
C VAL A 65 -0.01 0.69 6.63
N ALA A 66 -1.01 0.08 7.24
CA ALA A 66 -1.56 -1.20 6.81
C ALA A 66 -3.06 -1.15 6.59
N ASP A 67 -3.52 -1.91 5.61
CA ASP A 67 -4.94 -2.05 5.31
C ASP A 67 -5.21 -3.32 4.48
N ILE A 68 -6.48 -3.66 4.31
CA ILE A 68 -6.95 -4.82 3.59
C ILE A 68 -7.88 -4.41 2.46
N THR A 69 -7.70 -5.02 1.29
CA THR A 69 -8.65 -4.95 0.17
C THR A 69 -8.98 -6.35 -0.33
N TYR A 70 -9.85 -6.43 -1.34
CA TYR A 70 -10.15 -7.70 -2.00
C TYR A 70 -9.94 -7.60 -3.51
N VAL A 71 -9.55 -8.72 -4.10
CA VAL A 71 -9.38 -8.90 -5.54
C VAL A 71 -10.46 -9.87 -6.02
N PRO A 72 -11.38 -9.46 -6.88
CA PRO A 72 -12.43 -10.34 -7.41
C PRO A 72 -11.86 -11.34 -8.40
N THR A 73 -12.23 -12.62 -8.26
CA THR A 73 -11.94 -13.68 -9.21
C THR A 73 -13.21 -14.45 -9.56
N TRP A 74 -13.18 -15.26 -10.60
CA TRP A 74 -14.34 -16.10 -10.94
C TRP A 74 -14.62 -17.18 -9.88
N THR A 75 -13.62 -17.56 -9.10
CA THR A 75 -13.72 -18.55 -8.02
C THR A 75 -13.98 -17.95 -6.64
N GLY A 76 -14.28 -16.66 -6.56
CA GLY A 76 -14.53 -15.93 -5.31
C GLY A 76 -13.53 -14.81 -5.05
N PHE A 77 -13.64 -14.19 -3.89
CA PHE A 77 -12.73 -13.11 -3.51
C PHE A 77 -11.40 -13.66 -2.98
N LEU A 78 -10.33 -12.95 -3.31
CA LEU A 78 -9.02 -13.08 -2.70
C LEU A 78 -8.74 -11.81 -1.92
N TYR A 79 -8.45 -11.91 -0.63
CA TYR A 79 -8.18 -10.76 0.23
C TYR A 79 -6.68 -10.47 0.23
N LEU A 80 -6.34 -9.20 0.10
CA LEU A 80 -4.97 -8.69 0.09
C LEU A 80 -4.77 -7.77 1.28
N ALA A 81 -3.89 -8.14 2.22
CA ALA A 81 -3.36 -7.24 3.23
C ALA A 81 -2.04 -6.65 2.75
N VAL A 82 -1.82 -5.36 3.00
CA VAL A 82 -0.57 -4.67 2.65
C VAL A 82 -0.02 -3.91 3.84
N VAL A 83 1.29 -3.80 3.89
CA VAL A 83 2.04 -2.93 4.82
C VAL A 83 2.89 -2.00 3.96
N ILE A 84 2.69 -0.71 4.10
CA ILE A 84 3.32 0.35 3.28
C ILE A 84 4.17 1.24 4.18
N ASP A 85 5.42 1.41 3.83
CA ASP A 85 6.32 2.36 4.49
C ASP A 85 5.89 3.81 4.17
N ALA A 86 5.66 4.61 5.20
CA ALA A 86 5.13 5.96 5.04
C ALA A 86 6.14 6.94 4.41
N PHE A 87 7.44 6.72 4.62
CA PHE A 87 8.50 7.53 4.06
C PHE A 87 8.60 7.38 2.54
N SER A 88 8.65 6.13 2.08
CA SER A 88 8.96 5.79 0.69
C SER A 88 7.75 5.42 -0.15
N ARG A 89 6.58 5.18 0.45
CA ARG A 89 5.41 4.57 -0.20
C ARG A 89 5.65 3.14 -0.69
N ARG A 90 6.75 2.50 -0.26
CA ARG A 90 7.08 1.13 -0.63
C ARG A 90 6.15 0.15 0.08
N VAL A 91 5.60 -0.79 -0.65
CA VAL A 91 4.94 -1.96 -0.06
C VAL A 91 6.04 -2.87 0.47
N VAL A 92 6.18 -2.93 1.78
CA VAL A 92 7.25 -3.67 2.49
C VAL A 92 6.79 -5.04 2.97
N GLY A 93 5.48 -5.27 3.01
CA GLY A 93 4.89 -6.56 3.32
C GLY A 93 3.50 -6.68 2.74
N TRP A 94 3.13 -7.88 2.33
CA TRP A 94 1.81 -8.18 1.82
C TRP A 94 1.51 -9.67 1.94
N ALA A 95 0.24 -10.02 2.00
CA ALA A 95 -0.23 -11.39 2.02
C ALA A 95 -1.58 -11.50 1.34
N MET A 96 -1.89 -12.67 0.80
CA MET A 96 -3.16 -12.94 0.16
C MET A 96 -3.77 -14.24 0.72
N GLN A 97 -5.08 -14.23 0.99
CA GLN A 97 -5.83 -15.35 1.51
C GLN A 97 -7.26 -15.34 0.96
N ASN A 98 -7.89 -16.50 0.91
CA ASN A 98 -9.31 -16.62 0.55
C ASN A 98 -10.28 -16.31 1.70
N HIS A 99 -9.75 -15.80 2.84
CA HIS A 99 -10.51 -15.47 4.04
C HIS A 99 -9.94 -14.24 4.75
N LEU A 100 -10.78 -13.56 5.52
CA LEU A 100 -10.46 -12.35 6.31
C LEU A 100 -10.16 -12.67 7.77
N ARG A 101 -9.28 -13.64 8.05
CA ARG A 101 -8.86 -13.94 9.42
C ARG A 101 -7.59 -13.16 9.79
N SER A 102 -7.23 -13.16 11.08
CA SER A 102 -6.04 -12.47 11.60
C SER A 102 -4.72 -12.98 10.98
N GLU A 103 -4.68 -14.23 10.51
CA GLU A 103 -3.53 -14.82 9.83
C GLU A 103 -3.11 -14.03 8.60
N LEU A 104 -4.06 -13.42 7.89
CA LEU A 104 -3.79 -12.60 6.71
C LEU A 104 -2.89 -11.40 7.07
N VAL A 105 -3.28 -10.63 8.09
CA VAL A 105 -2.52 -9.44 8.53
C VAL A 105 -1.22 -9.80 9.22
N LEU A 106 -1.18 -10.95 9.92
CA LEU A 106 0.03 -11.48 10.53
C LEU A 106 1.09 -11.84 9.49
N GLN A 107 0.72 -12.52 8.41
CA GLN A 107 1.64 -12.85 7.32
C GLN A 107 2.19 -11.59 6.62
N ALA A 108 1.36 -10.59 6.39
CA ALA A 108 1.81 -9.32 5.82
C ALA A 108 2.81 -8.60 6.75
N LEU A 109 2.53 -8.57 8.07
CA LEU A 109 3.44 -8.01 9.07
C LEU A 109 4.75 -8.79 9.15
N GLU A 110 4.70 -10.12 9.15
CA GLU A 110 5.88 -11.00 9.21
C GLU A 110 6.77 -10.81 7.98
N MET A 111 6.18 -10.70 6.79
CA MET A 111 6.92 -10.39 5.57
C MET A 111 7.62 -9.03 5.68
N ALA A 112 6.91 -7.98 6.12
CA ALA A 112 7.47 -6.65 6.30
C ALA A 112 8.65 -6.68 7.28
N TYR A 113 8.46 -7.32 8.44
CA TYR A 113 9.49 -7.42 9.46
C TYR A 113 10.71 -8.21 8.99
N ALA A 114 10.53 -9.34 8.29
CA ALA A 114 11.62 -10.16 7.77
C ALA A 114 12.46 -9.41 6.73
N GLN A 115 11.81 -8.60 5.88
CA GLN A 115 12.50 -7.82 4.84
C GLN A 115 13.24 -6.60 5.41
N ARG A 116 12.65 -5.92 6.40
CA ARG A 116 13.13 -4.61 6.86
C ARG A 116 13.93 -4.67 8.14
N ARG A 117 13.63 -5.59 9.04
CA ARG A 117 14.26 -5.74 10.37
C ARG A 117 14.39 -4.41 11.10
N PRO A 118 13.29 -3.66 11.30
CA PRO A 118 13.32 -2.34 11.93
C PRO A 118 13.76 -2.44 13.38
N GLY A 119 14.38 -1.38 13.91
CA GLY A 119 14.62 -1.24 15.35
C GLY A 119 13.31 -1.01 16.10
N GLU A 120 12.72 0.15 15.89
CA GLU A 120 11.37 0.50 16.38
C GLU A 120 10.55 1.02 15.21
N VAL A 121 9.34 0.49 15.05
CA VAL A 121 8.42 0.93 13.99
C VAL A 121 7.00 1.02 14.55
N ILE A 122 6.26 2.04 14.15
CA ILE A 122 4.83 2.15 14.39
C ILE A 122 4.10 1.48 13.23
N HIS A 123 3.23 0.51 13.55
CA HIS A 123 2.32 -0.11 12.59
C HIS A 123 0.91 0.46 12.79
N HIS A 124 0.50 1.32 11.87
CA HIS A 124 -0.79 1.99 11.92
C HIS A 124 -1.81 1.32 11.00
N SER A 125 -2.99 1.04 11.53
CA SER A 125 -4.11 0.43 10.79
C SER A 125 -5.44 1.04 11.22
N ASP A 126 -6.50 0.65 10.53
CA ASP A 126 -7.86 0.87 11.01
C ASP A 126 -8.17 -0.04 12.24
N GLN A 127 -9.38 0.11 12.81
CA GLN A 127 -9.84 -0.71 13.94
C GLN A 127 -10.55 -2.00 13.47
N GLY A 128 -10.11 -2.60 12.37
CA GLY A 128 -10.62 -3.89 11.89
C GLY A 128 -10.37 -5.02 12.89
N THR A 129 -11.29 -6.00 12.92
CA THR A 129 -11.21 -7.16 13.84
C THR A 129 -9.90 -7.92 13.73
N GLN A 130 -9.27 -7.91 12.57
CA GLN A 130 -7.99 -8.58 12.30
C GLN A 130 -6.86 -7.94 13.11
N TYR A 131 -6.81 -6.61 13.13
CA TYR A 131 -5.77 -5.82 13.81
C TYR A 131 -6.00 -5.71 15.32
N THR A 132 -7.27 -5.78 15.78
CA THR A 132 -7.61 -5.77 17.20
C THR A 132 -7.50 -7.14 17.87
N SER A 133 -7.14 -8.19 17.11
CA SER A 133 -7.01 -9.55 17.64
C SER A 133 -5.84 -9.67 18.64
N ILE A 134 -6.03 -10.52 19.66
CA ILE A 134 -4.98 -10.82 20.65
C ILE A 134 -3.72 -11.35 19.97
N ALA A 135 -3.87 -12.20 18.95
CA ALA A 135 -2.76 -12.78 18.20
C ALA A 135 -1.92 -11.69 17.53
N PHE A 136 -2.56 -10.70 16.88
CA PHE A 136 -1.86 -9.59 16.26
C PHE A 136 -1.10 -8.72 17.28
N GLY A 137 -1.75 -8.34 18.37
CA GLY A 137 -1.12 -7.54 19.43
C GLY A 137 0.04 -8.29 20.12
N THR A 138 -0.06 -9.60 20.31
CA THR A 138 1.03 -10.43 20.84
C THR A 138 2.21 -10.47 19.87
N ARG A 139 1.96 -10.68 18.57
CA ARG A 139 2.99 -10.73 17.57
C ARG A 139 3.72 -9.40 17.40
N CYS A 140 2.99 -8.27 17.42
CA CYS A 140 3.62 -6.95 17.43
C CYS A 140 4.60 -6.77 18.60
N ARG A 141 4.20 -7.18 19.82
CA ARG A 141 5.08 -7.11 21.01
C ARG A 141 6.34 -7.95 20.88
N GLU A 142 6.21 -9.20 20.39
CA GLU A 142 7.34 -10.09 20.14
C GLU A 142 8.35 -9.52 19.15
N MET A 143 7.87 -8.79 18.15
CA MET A 143 8.69 -8.17 17.12
C MET A 143 9.19 -6.76 17.49
N GLY A 144 8.81 -6.19 18.62
CA GLY A 144 9.12 -4.80 18.94
C GLY A 144 8.37 -3.77 18.08
N VAL A 145 7.32 -4.19 17.37
CA VAL A 145 6.46 -3.32 16.57
C VAL A 145 5.41 -2.68 17.47
N ARG A 146 5.23 -1.37 17.34
CA ARG A 146 4.24 -0.61 18.13
C ARG A 146 2.94 -0.48 17.36
N PRO A 147 1.85 -1.19 17.75
CA PRO A 147 0.57 -1.04 17.09
C PRO A 147 -0.03 0.35 17.37
N SER A 148 -0.64 0.93 16.36
CA SER A 148 -1.38 2.19 16.40
C SER A 148 -2.66 2.04 15.59
N MET A 149 -3.76 2.61 16.06
CA MET A 149 -5.04 2.53 15.37
C MET A 149 -5.68 3.91 15.27
N GLY A 150 -6.16 4.24 14.08
CA GLY A 150 -6.86 5.48 13.82
C GLY A 150 -8.17 5.61 14.57
N SER A 151 -8.72 6.81 14.62
CA SER A 151 -10.01 7.10 15.22
C SER A 151 -11.17 6.60 14.36
N VAL A 152 -12.34 6.44 14.99
CA VAL A 152 -13.54 5.93 14.30
C VAL A 152 -14.02 6.90 13.23
N GLY A 153 -14.05 6.44 11.96
CA GLY A 153 -14.69 7.19 10.86
C GLY A 153 -13.86 8.32 10.28
N ASP A 154 -12.58 8.37 10.58
CA ASP A 154 -11.68 9.36 9.99
C ASP A 154 -11.16 8.88 8.63
N CYS A 155 -11.65 9.51 7.58
CA CYS A 155 -11.24 9.20 6.19
C CYS A 155 -9.79 9.62 5.88
N PHE A 156 -9.10 10.30 6.78
CA PHE A 156 -7.70 10.69 6.59
C PHE A 156 -6.71 9.66 7.13
N ASP A 157 -7.17 8.76 8.02
CA ASP A 157 -6.30 7.82 8.72
C ASP A 157 -5.67 6.76 7.80
N ASN A 158 -6.18 6.59 6.56
CA ASN A 158 -5.67 5.58 5.65
C ASN A 158 -5.47 6.03 4.19
N ALA A 159 -5.38 7.35 3.94
CA ALA A 159 -5.26 7.91 2.59
C ALA A 159 -4.07 7.32 1.78
N MET A 160 -3.04 6.81 2.46
CA MET A 160 -1.88 6.19 1.82
C MET A 160 -2.23 4.81 1.26
N ALA A 161 -2.85 3.95 2.04
CA ALA A 161 -3.31 2.64 1.60
C ALA A 161 -4.43 2.76 0.57
N GLU A 162 -5.38 3.69 0.76
CA GLU A 162 -6.40 4.00 -0.24
C GLU A 162 -5.78 4.43 -1.58
N SER A 163 -4.72 5.24 -1.55
CA SER A 163 -4.00 5.64 -2.76
C SER A 163 -3.33 4.45 -3.47
N PHE A 164 -2.79 3.50 -2.71
CA PHE A 164 -2.24 2.27 -3.24
C PHE A 164 -3.35 1.41 -3.86
N PHE A 165 -4.45 1.17 -3.15
CA PHE A 165 -5.56 0.36 -3.63
C PHE A 165 -6.21 0.95 -4.88
N ALA A 166 -6.44 2.26 -4.90
CA ALA A 166 -6.94 2.92 -6.11
C ALA A 166 -5.99 2.75 -7.31
N THR A 167 -4.67 2.68 -7.06
CA THR A 167 -3.69 2.39 -8.10
C THR A 167 -3.78 0.94 -8.56
N LEU A 168 -3.87 -0.01 -7.61
CA LEU A 168 -4.03 -1.44 -7.89
C LEU A 168 -5.31 -1.70 -8.71
N GLU A 169 -6.43 -1.09 -8.33
CA GLU A 169 -7.69 -1.16 -9.08
C GLU A 169 -7.51 -0.65 -10.51
N CYS A 170 -7.08 0.60 -10.66
CA CYS A 170 -6.99 1.26 -11.97
C CYS A 170 -5.97 0.61 -12.90
N GLU A 171 -4.84 0.15 -12.38
CA GLU A 171 -3.71 -0.31 -13.21
C GLU A 171 -3.69 -1.83 -13.41
N LEU A 172 -4.35 -2.60 -12.52
CA LEU A 172 -4.39 -4.05 -12.59
C LEU A 172 -5.81 -4.62 -12.64
N ILE A 173 -6.64 -4.40 -11.60
CA ILE A 173 -7.91 -5.14 -11.40
C ILE A 173 -8.94 -4.76 -12.48
N ASP A 174 -9.10 -3.48 -12.78
CA ASP A 174 -10.04 -3.00 -13.81
C ASP A 174 -9.65 -3.42 -15.24
N ARG A 175 -8.38 -3.78 -15.44
CA ARG A 175 -7.83 -4.17 -16.76
C ARG A 175 -7.81 -5.67 -17.00
N ARG A 176 -8.01 -6.49 -15.96
CA ARG A 176 -7.92 -7.95 -16.04
C ARG A 176 -9.12 -8.61 -15.36
N ARG A 177 -9.45 -9.80 -15.84
CA ARG A 177 -10.43 -10.69 -15.21
C ARG A 177 -9.70 -11.96 -14.82
N PHE A 178 -9.56 -12.20 -13.52
CA PHE A 178 -8.86 -13.38 -13.01
C PHE A 178 -9.77 -14.58 -12.97
N LYS A 179 -9.35 -15.68 -13.61
CA LYS A 179 -10.11 -16.93 -13.63
C LYS A 179 -9.99 -17.69 -12.31
N SER A 180 -8.86 -17.55 -11.62
CA SER A 180 -8.59 -18.22 -10.36
C SER A 180 -7.88 -17.29 -9.37
N GLN A 181 -7.88 -17.68 -8.10
CA GLN A 181 -7.13 -17.00 -7.05
C GLN A 181 -5.62 -17.04 -7.32
N ALA A 182 -5.08 -18.18 -7.78
CA ALA A 182 -3.66 -18.30 -8.11
C ALA A 182 -3.24 -17.35 -9.25
N GLU A 183 -4.08 -17.14 -10.27
CA GLU A 183 -3.81 -16.15 -11.32
C GLU A 183 -3.76 -14.73 -10.77
N ALA A 184 -4.70 -14.41 -9.88
CA ALA A 184 -4.73 -13.10 -9.21
C ALA A 184 -3.49 -12.88 -8.33
N GLU A 185 -3.07 -13.90 -7.59
CA GLU A 185 -1.90 -13.87 -6.71
C GLU A 185 -0.61 -13.56 -7.47
N ILE A 186 -0.37 -14.26 -8.57
CA ILE A 186 0.78 -14.01 -9.46
C ILE A 186 0.72 -12.58 -10.02
N ALA A 187 -0.45 -12.14 -10.48
CA ALA A 187 -0.58 -10.81 -11.06
C ALA A 187 -0.36 -9.68 -10.04
N VAL A 188 -0.80 -9.86 -8.78
CA VAL A 188 -0.55 -8.90 -7.69
C VAL A 188 0.91 -8.92 -7.29
N PHE A 189 1.55 -10.10 -7.23
CA PHE A 189 2.99 -10.21 -7.02
C PHE A 189 3.78 -9.41 -8.06
N ASP A 190 3.52 -9.66 -9.35
CA ASP A 190 4.18 -8.94 -10.45
C ASP A 190 3.92 -7.44 -10.39
N PHE A 191 2.70 -7.05 -10.00
CA PHE A 191 2.34 -5.65 -9.83
C PHE A 191 3.13 -4.98 -8.71
N ILE A 192 3.23 -5.60 -7.53
CA ILE A 192 3.91 -5.00 -6.36
C ILE A 192 5.42 -5.02 -6.56
N GLU A 193 5.99 -6.21 -6.82
CA GLU A 193 7.44 -6.40 -6.83
C GLU A 193 8.08 -6.05 -8.17
N GLY A 194 7.39 -6.29 -9.28
CA GLY A 194 7.91 -6.05 -10.61
C GLY A 194 7.68 -4.62 -11.13
N TRP A 195 6.64 -3.95 -10.64
CA TRP A 195 6.29 -2.64 -11.20
C TRP A 195 6.10 -1.54 -10.13
N TYR A 196 5.23 -1.72 -9.12
CA TYR A 196 4.90 -0.67 -8.18
C TYR A 196 6.13 -0.21 -7.38
N ASN A 197 6.78 -1.10 -6.69
CA ASN A 197 7.94 -0.78 -5.87
C ASN A 197 9.15 -0.27 -6.70
N PRO A 198 9.57 -0.93 -7.80
CA PRO A 198 10.78 -0.52 -8.52
C PRO A 198 10.57 0.57 -9.56
N GLN A 199 9.36 0.73 -10.13
CA GLN A 199 9.18 1.53 -11.34
C GLN A 199 8.11 2.63 -11.21
N ARG A 200 7.03 2.39 -10.44
CA ARG A 200 5.92 3.34 -10.40
C ARG A 200 6.33 4.68 -9.79
N ARG A 201 6.11 5.75 -10.54
CA ARG A 201 6.45 7.12 -10.11
C ARG A 201 5.38 7.71 -9.21
N HIS A 202 5.82 8.37 -8.15
CA HIS A 202 4.96 9.08 -7.21
C HIS A 202 5.28 10.58 -7.24
N SER A 203 4.27 11.42 -7.45
CA SER A 203 4.45 12.88 -7.45
C SER A 203 4.92 13.41 -6.09
N SER A 204 4.47 12.79 -4.99
CA SER A 204 4.91 13.11 -3.63
C SER A 204 6.36 12.76 -3.34
N LEU A 205 6.98 11.89 -4.15
CA LEU A 205 8.38 11.48 -4.06
C LEU A 205 9.25 12.12 -5.16
N GLY A 206 8.85 13.28 -5.67
CA GLY A 206 9.57 13.93 -6.75
C GLY A 206 9.60 13.11 -8.05
N TYR A 207 8.55 12.33 -8.30
CA TYR A 207 8.43 11.41 -9.44
C TYR A 207 9.43 10.24 -9.43
N LEU A 208 10.01 9.93 -8.29
CA LEU A 208 10.77 8.68 -8.10
C LEU A 208 9.82 7.51 -7.78
N SER A 209 10.29 6.29 -8.06
CA SER A 209 9.63 5.09 -7.53
C SER A 209 10.01 4.88 -6.07
N PRO A 210 9.22 4.11 -5.29
CA PRO A 210 9.50 3.81 -3.90
C PRO A 210 10.94 3.35 -3.65
N MET A 211 11.42 2.37 -4.40
CA MET A 211 12.78 1.84 -4.25
C MET A 211 13.85 2.88 -4.63
N LYS A 212 13.67 3.63 -5.73
CA LYS A 212 14.61 4.68 -6.13
C LYS A 212 14.66 5.81 -5.10
N TYR A 213 13.52 6.12 -4.47
CA TYR A 213 13.45 7.12 -3.42
C TYR A 213 14.27 6.70 -2.20
N GLU A 214 14.11 5.46 -1.70
CA GLU A 214 14.92 4.93 -0.61
C GLU A 214 16.42 4.92 -0.94
N GLN A 215 16.79 4.41 -2.12
CA GLN A 215 18.19 4.38 -2.57
C GLN A 215 18.84 5.76 -2.57
N ARG A 216 18.12 6.78 -3.06
CA ARG A 216 18.63 8.14 -3.08
C ARG A 216 18.88 8.71 -1.70
N HIS A 217 18.03 8.40 -0.71
CA HIS A 217 18.17 8.90 0.65
C HIS A 217 19.18 8.10 1.47
N ALA A 218 19.33 6.79 1.21
CA ALA A 218 20.38 5.98 1.83
C ALA A 218 21.81 6.43 1.45
N THR A 219 21.98 7.09 0.29
CA THR A 219 23.28 7.60 -0.15
C THR A 219 23.63 8.97 0.47
N LEU A 220 22.68 9.63 1.12
CA LEU A 220 22.82 10.95 1.74
C LEU A 220 22.99 10.87 3.27
N SER A 221 22.84 9.68 3.85
CA SER A 221 23.05 9.34 5.27
C SER A 221 24.44 8.74 5.47
#